data_490a9f489e6a27124f3e2d6d707fb552
#
_entry.id   490a9f489e6a27124f3e2d6d707fb552
#
_cell.length_a   1.000
_cell.length_b   1.000
_cell.length_c   1.000
_cell.angle_alpha   90.00
_cell.angle_beta   90.00
_cell.angle_gamma   90.00
#
_symmetry.space_group_name_H-M   'P 1'
#
loop_
_entity.id
_entity.type
_entity.pdbx_description
1 polymer ?
#
loop_
_entity_poly.entity_id
_entity_poly.type
_entity_poly.pdbx_seq_one_letter_code
_entity_poly.pdbx_strand_id
1 'polypeptide(L)'
;MKLQEIISRVYSFSIYDKEKVYVTEESELFLNNKKVAFGIDLDNYDLYKNNTIICIKNDDTIVGDLVISNKQYLKSSINYNSNTLILSGDFVLEYPKYSSVYYLFNLLDNSYKEVIRFESLKFILNTDDNLFLSNADFITCCNYSCKEPIWQFPLLSIPNNPHNDNYNKEADWEVKKLIGVLEGKLWIALNHHTIIALDIATGALIHQIDTIANFHCSWLPSAIPLSEATQIDKKTHRLIGFMWEFYWEINPTNGAIQLYDLTNELSAQKIRSDIANFVLTDSKIYFASHFDSKIGALDKVTKKLTWEYEFQKEEGAEPRIMELQGNEKLLGALSSQGTLYIFEREENT
;
A
#
# COMPACT_ATOMS: atom_id res chain seq x y z
N MET A 1 21.97 5.02 2.95
CA MET A 1 21.64 3.61 3.24
C MET A 1 22.83 2.72 2.96
N LYS A 2 23.07 1.71 3.75
CA LYS A 2 24.11 0.71 3.57
C LYS A 2 23.48 -0.68 3.59
N LEU A 3 23.82 -1.54 2.64
CA LEU A 3 23.39 -2.93 2.64
C LEU A 3 23.92 -3.63 3.88
N GLN A 4 23.04 -4.24 4.66
CA GLN A 4 23.36 -4.96 5.90
C GLN A 4 23.23 -6.46 5.74
N GLU A 5 22.24 -6.90 4.95
CA GLU A 5 21.90 -8.31 4.90
C GLU A 5 21.25 -8.69 3.57
N ILE A 6 21.48 -9.92 3.16
CA ILE A 6 20.85 -10.58 2.01
C ILE A 6 20.24 -11.90 2.51
N ILE A 7 18.93 -12.07 2.29
CA ILE A 7 18.18 -13.26 2.71
C ILE A 7 17.56 -13.88 1.47
N SER A 8 17.88 -15.15 1.21
CA SER A 8 17.37 -15.88 0.04
C SER A 8 16.06 -16.63 0.36
N ARG A 9 15.30 -16.98 -0.70
CA ARG A 9 14.07 -17.78 -0.64
C ARG A 9 12.96 -17.12 0.19
N VAL A 10 12.89 -15.80 0.13
CA VAL A 10 11.84 -15.02 0.77
C VAL A 10 10.67 -14.92 -0.19
N TYR A 11 9.49 -15.29 0.26
CA TYR A 11 8.24 -15.14 -0.48
C TYR A 11 7.66 -13.75 -0.32
N SER A 12 7.64 -13.23 0.93
CA SER A 12 7.15 -11.90 1.22
C SER A 12 7.72 -11.36 2.54
N PHE A 13 7.66 -10.06 2.75
CA PHE A 13 8.25 -9.43 3.93
C PHE A 13 7.48 -8.19 4.36
N SER A 14 7.76 -7.73 5.60
CA SER A 14 7.29 -6.45 6.13
C SER A 14 8.36 -5.81 7.00
N ILE A 15 8.45 -4.49 6.94
CA ILE A 15 9.34 -3.65 7.78
C ILE A 15 8.49 -2.81 8.71
N TYR A 16 8.72 -2.95 10.01
CA TYR A 16 8.04 -2.18 11.03
C TYR A 16 9.03 -1.66 12.08
N ASP A 17 9.17 -0.34 12.23
CA ASP A 17 10.18 0.35 13.03
C ASP A 17 11.61 -0.18 12.77
N LYS A 18 12.18 -0.94 13.70
CA LYS A 18 13.50 -1.59 13.57
C LYS A 18 13.39 -3.09 13.28
N GLU A 19 12.19 -3.58 13.10
CA GLU A 19 11.94 -4.99 12.94
C GLU A 19 11.65 -5.35 11.50
N LYS A 20 12.12 -6.52 11.10
CA LYS A 20 11.83 -7.17 9.84
C LYS A 20 11.14 -8.49 10.08
N VAL A 21 10.05 -8.68 9.37
CA VAL A 21 9.30 -9.94 9.33
C VAL A 21 9.36 -10.45 7.91
N TYR A 22 9.59 -11.72 7.73
CA TYR A 22 9.53 -12.33 6.42
C TYR A 22 9.09 -13.80 6.49
N VAL A 23 8.45 -14.24 5.43
CA VAL A 23 8.05 -15.62 5.21
C VAL A 23 8.87 -16.18 4.05
N THR A 24 9.42 -17.38 4.23
CA THR A 24 10.17 -18.07 3.19
C THR A 24 9.27 -18.90 2.27
N GLU A 25 9.77 -19.31 1.13
CA GLU A 25 9.11 -20.25 0.21
C GLU A 25 8.76 -21.60 0.87
N GLU A 26 9.47 -21.96 1.94
CA GLU A 26 9.18 -23.15 2.75
C GLU A 26 8.08 -22.93 3.80
N SER A 27 7.35 -21.83 3.71
CA SER A 27 6.29 -21.48 4.68
C SER A 27 6.80 -21.28 6.12
N GLU A 28 8.00 -20.77 6.28
CA GLU A 28 8.61 -20.47 7.56
C GLU A 28 8.57 -18.97 7.85
N LEU A 29 8.07 -18.59 9.01
CA LEU A 29 7.98 -17.18 9.46
C LEU A 29 9.17 -16.84 10.34
N PHE A 30 9.79 -15.72 10.02
CA PHE A 30 10.92 -15.17 10.77
C PHE A 30 10.63 -13.75 11.28
N LEU A 31 11.06 -13.48 12.49
CA LEU A 31 11.13 -12.14 13.08
C LEU A 31 12.60 -11.84 13.41
N ASN A 32 13.19 -10.82 12.81
CA ASN A 32 14.60 -10.46 12.99
C ASN A 32 15.54 -11.66 12.90
N ASN A 33 15.38 -12.47 11.86
CA ASN A 33 16.13 -13.72 11.58
C ASN A 33 15.90 -14.85 12.58
N LYS A 34 15.01 -14.69 13.54
CA LYS A 34 14.61 -15.77 14.41
C LYS A 34 13.34 -16.43 13.88
N LYS A 35 13.40 -17.71 13.60
CA LYS A 35 12.23 -18.51 13.20
C LYS A 35 11.23 -18.53 14.34
N VAL A 36 10.00 -18.08 14.06
CA VAL A 36 8.93 -17.96 15.06
C VAL A 36 7.76 -18.89 14.79
N ALA A 37 7.54 -19.29 13.53
CA ALA A 37 6.50 -20.23 13.14
C ALA A 37 6.89 -20.99 11.86
N PHE A 38 6.11 -22.03 11.53
CA PHE A 38 6.22 -22.80 10.29
C PHE A 38 4.83 -23.25 9.82
N GLY A 39 4.71 -23.64 8.55
CA GLY A 39 3.44 -24.02 7.93
C GLY A 39 2.49 -22.83 7.77
N ILE A 40 3.05 -21.65 7.46
CA ILE A 40 2.27 -20.42 7.23
C ILE A 40 1.64 -20.50 5.84
N ASP A 41 0.40 -20.07 5.75
CA ASP A 41 -0.22 -19.79 4.45
C ASP A 41 0.46 -18.54 3.87
N LEU A 42 1.13 -18.72 2.73
CA LEU A 42 1.95 -17.67 2.11
C LEU A 42 1.12 -16.47 1.64
N ASP A 43 -0.17 -16.68 1.36
CA ASP A 43 -1.06 -15.64 0.87
C ASP A 43 -1.78 -14.88 2.00
N ASN A 44 -1.63 -15.34 3.25
CA ASN A 44 -2.44 -14.86 4.37
C ASN A 44 -1.60 -14.63 5.65
N TYR A 45 -0.66 -13.72 5.58
CA TYR A 45 -0.06 -13.17 6.79
C TYR A 45 0.05 -11.65 6.68
N ASP A 46 0.01 -10.96 7.80
CA ASP A 46 0.23 -9.52 7.85
C ASP A 46 0.93 -9.11 9.15
N LEU A 47 1.70 -8.04 9.09
CA LEU A 47 2.35 -7.46 10.26
C LEU A 47 1.48 -6.36 10.84
N TYR A 48 1.08 -6.55 12.08
CA TYR A 48 0.23 -5.62 12.79
C TYR A 48 1.06 -4.61 13.63
N LYS A 49 0.48 -3.44 13.89
CA LYS A 49 1.04 -2.45 14.82
C LYS A 49 1.36 -3.08 16.18
N ASN A 50 2.43 -2.63 16.83
CA ASN A 50 2.88 -3.11 18.15
C ASN A 50 3.42 -4.54 18.18
N ASN A 51 4.12 -4.97 17.13
CA ASN A 51 4.81 -6.25 17.08
C ASN A 51 3.87 -7.48 17.17
N THR A 52 2.67 -7.36 16.65
CA THR A 52 1.75 -8.46 16.48
C THR A 52 1.78 -8.92 15.03
N ILE A 53 2.00 -10.20 14.82
CA ILE A 53 1.93 -10.84 13.51
C ILE A 53 0.68 -11.69 13.48
N ILE A 54 -0.15 -11.53 12.47
CA ILE A 54 -1.28 -12.40 12.19
C ILE A 54 -0.91 -13.25 10.99
N CYS A 55 -1.00 -14.54 11.15
CA CYS A 55 -0.75 -15.48 10.07
C CYS A 55 -1.71 -16.66 10.14
N ILE A 56 -2.04 -17.22 9.00
CA ILE A 56 -2.79 -18.47 8.89
C ILE A 56 -1.78 -19.60 8.76
N LYS A 57 -1.99 -20.65 9.52
CA LYS A 57 -1.17 -21.84 9.48
C LYS A 57 -1.89 -22.93 8.71
N ASN A 58 -1.26 -23.43 7.63
CA ASN A 58 -1.72 -24.60 6.90
C ASN A 58 -1.35 -25.87 7.68
N ASP A 59 -2.27 -26.30 8.54
CA ASP A 59 -2.13 -27.59 9.22
C ASP A 59 -3.50 -28.27 9.21
N ASP A 60 -3.57 -29.49 8.70
CA ASP A 60 -4.81 -30.28 8.57
C ASP A 60 -5.53 -30.55 9.90
N THR A 61 -4.91 -30.23 11.01
CA THR A 61 -5.43 -30.50 12.35
C THR A 61 -5.69 -29.27 13.22
N ILE A 62 -5.27 -28.09 12.81
CA ILE A 62 -5.45 -26.87 13.61
C ILE A 62 -6.12 -25.77 12.78
N VAL A 63 -7.41 -25.69 12.89
CA VAL A 63 -8.19 -24.56 12.41
C VAL A 63 -7.98 -23.39 13.38
N GLY A 64 -7.23 -22.39 12.99
CA GLY A 64 -7.04 -21.18 13.80
C GLY A 64 -5.89 -20.32 13.34
N ASP A 65 -6.11 -19.03 13.36
CA ASP A 65 -5.09 -18.03 13.12
C ASP A 65 -4.17 -17.91 14.32
N LEU A 66 -2.89 -17.79 14.05
CA LEU A 66 -1.90 -17.58 15.09
C LEU A 66 -1.62 -16.08 15.19
N VAL A 67 -2.13 -15.43 16.22
CA VAL A 67 -1.74 -14.08 16.58
C VAL A 67 -0.49 -14.17 17.44
N ILE A 68 0.64 -13.73 16.91
CA ILE A 68 1.89 -13.66 17.65
C ILE A 68 2.03 -12.24 18.16
N SER A 69 1.62 -11.97 19.39
CA SER A 69 2.00 -10.74 20.09
C SER A 69 3.32 -10.96 20.82
N ASN A 70 4.03 -9.89 21.12
CA ASN A 70 5.40 -9.84 21.66
C ASN A 70 5.75 -10.84 22.78
N LYS A 71 4.84 -11.57 23.36
CA LYS A 71 5.08 -12.59 24.40
C LYS A 71 4.01 -13.66 24.56
N GLN A 72 2.91 -13.64 23.82
CA GLN A 72 1.85 -14.65 24.00
C GLN A 72 1.24 -15.04 22.66
N TYR A 73 1.12 -16.35 22.48
CA TYR A 73 0.32 -16.92 21.39
C TYR A 73 -1.15 -16.80 21.78
N LEU A 74 -1.88 -15.92 21.11
CA LEU A 74 -3.33 -15.91 21.20
C LEU A 74 -3.86 -16.83 20.12
N LYS A 75 -4.38 -17.99 20.53
CA LYS A 75 -5.07 -18.91 19.62
C LYS A 75 -6.46 -18.33 19.38
N SER A 76 -6.66 -17.65 18.25
CA SER A 76 -7.98 -17.20 17.85
C SER A 76 -8.72 -18.33 17.14
N SER A 77 -10.03 -18.40 17.32
CA SER A 77 -10.91 -19.35 16.65
C SER A 77 -11.50 -18.78 15.35
N ILE A 78 -10.74 -18.00 14.60
CA ILE A 78 -11.17 -17.44 13.32
C ILE A 78 -11.44 -18.57 12.33
N ASN A 79 -12.48 -18.44 11.55
CA ASN A 79 -13.00 -19.54 10.73
C ASN A 79 -12.14 -19.75 9.48
N TYR A 80 -11.71 -20.97 9.24
CA TYR A 80 -10.75 -21.41 8.21
C TYR A 80 -11.07 -21.02 6.75
N ASN A 81 -12.29 -20.59 6.44
CA ASN A 81 -12.71 -20.19 5.08
C ASN A 81 -12.86 -18.69 4.91
N SER A 82 -12.26 -17.88 5.77
CA SER A 82 -12.36 -16.43 5.71
C SER A 82 -11.04 -15.79 5.37
N ASN A 83 -11.08 -14.74 4.56
CA ASN A 83 -9.98 -13.84 4.42
C ASN A 83 -9.99 -12.87 5.60
N THR A 84 -8.83 -12.51 6.10
CA THR A 84 -8.67 -11.57 7.21
C THR A 84 -7.95 -10.32 6.73
N LEU A 85 -8.39 -9.18 7.22
CA LEU A 85 -7.69 -7.92 7.05
C LEU A 85 -7.51 -7.28 8.42
N ILE A 86 -6.28 -6.92 8.74
CA ILE A 86 -5.99 -6.22 9.98
C ILE A 86 -6.41 -4.77 9.84
N LEU A 87 -7.24 -4.32 10.77
CA LEU A 87 -7.63 -2.94 10.92
C LEU A 87 -6.77 -2.24 11.98
N SER A 88 -6.88 -0.93 12.11
CA SER A 88 -6.23 -0.20 13.20
C SER A 88 -6.83 -0.60 14.56
N GLY A 89 -6.03 -0.51 15.62
CA GLY A 89 -6.47 -0.93 16.95
C GLY A 89 -6.40 -2.45 17.13
N ASP A 90 -7.27 -3.01 17.93
CA ASP A 90 -7.30 -4.43 18.27
C ASP A 90 -8.32 -5.21 17.43
N PHE A 91 -8.62 -4.73 16.22
CA PHE A 91 -9.66 -5.28 15.38
C PHE A 91 -9.12 -5.88 14.09
N VAL A 92 -9.68 -7.02 13.75
CA VAL A 92 -9.49 -7.71 12.47
C VAL A 92 -10.83 -7.78 11.76
N LEU A 93 -10.85 -7.43 10.47
CA LEU A 93 -12.02 -7.68 9.64
C LEU A 93 -11.89 -9.07 9.03
N GLU A 94 -12.85 -9.92 9.33
CA GLU A 94 -12.99 -11.24 8.73
C GLU A 94 -14.09 -11.21 7.68
N TYR A 95 -13.80 -11.75 6.49
CA TYR A 95 -14.79 -11.91 5.45
C TYR A 95 -14.73 -13.32 4.85
N PRO A 96 -15.77 -14.13 5.03
CA PRO A 96 -15.82 -15.46 4.44
C PRO A 96 -15.75 -15.40 2.91
N LYS A 97 -14.94 -16.25 2.32
CA LYS A 97 -14.61 -16.27 0.87
C LYS A 97 -15.83 -16.26 -0.07
N TYR A 98 -17.02 -16.64 0.43
CA TYR A 98 -18.27 -16.73 -0.32
C TYR A 98 -19.45 -16.05 0.37
N SER A 99 -19.20 -15.14 1.29
CA SER A 99 -20.23 -14.40 2.02
C SER A 99 -20.12 -12.91 1.75
N SER A 100 -21.28 -12.25 1.71
CA SER A 100 -21.35 -10.78 1.69
C SER A 100 -21.36 -10.16 3.09
N VAL A 101 -21.25 -10.97 4.13
CA VAL A 101 -21.27 -10.53 5.52
C VAL A 101 -19.86 -10.43 6.05
N TYR A 102 -19.51 -9.28 6.59
CA TYR A 102 -18.23 -9.00 7.21
C TYR A 102 -18.37 -8.99 8.72
N TYR A 103 -17.39 -9.56 9.39
CA TYR A 103 -17.34 -9.65 10.84
C TYR A 103 -16.14 -8.87 11.36
N LEU A 104 -16.36 -8.04 12.37
CA LEU A 104 -15.29 -7.41 13.12
C LEU A 104 -14.95 -8.31 14.30
N PHE A 105 -13.73 -8.80 14.32
CA PHE A 105 -13.19 -9.58 15.42
C PHE A 105 -12.31 -8.71 16.30
N ASN A 106 -12.60 -8.69 17.60
CA ASN A 106 -11.79 -8.00 18.59
C ASN A 106 -10.75 -8.97 19.15
N LEU A 107 -9.46 -8.65 18.95
CA LEU A 107 -8.35 -9.48 19.42
C LEU A 107 -8.20 -9.52 20.95
N LEU A 108 -8.74 -8.53 21.68
CA LEU A 108 -8.60 -8.46 23.13
C LEU A 108 -9.55 -9.39 23.86
N ASP A 109 -10.80 -9.45 23.42
CA ASP A 109 -11.86 -10.19 24.12
C ASP A 109 -12.39 -11.39 23.33
N ASN A 110 -11.84 -11.65 22.14
CA ASN A 110 -12.28 -12.70 21.22
C ASN A 110 -13.77 -12.59 20.81
N SER A 111 -14.33 -11.39 20.81
CA SER A 111 -15.70 -11.15 20.41
C SER A 111 -15.82 -10.94 18.90
N TYR A 112 -16.95 -11.43 18.34
CA TYR A 112 -17.34 -11.19 16.96
C TYR A 112 -18.53 -10.24 16.90
N LYS A 113 -18.48 -9.31 15.96
CA LYS A 113 -19.58 -8.43 15.63
C LYS A 113 -19.79 -8.40 14.12
N GLU A 114 -21.01 -8.69 13.67
CA GLU A 114 -21.38 -8.43 12.28
C GLU A 114 -21.37 -6.92 12.03
N VAL A 115 -20.61 -6.49 11.02
CA VAL A 115 -20.42 -5.04 10.74
C VAL A 115 -21.37 -4.61 9.65
N ILE A 116 -21.24 -5.19 8.47
CA ILE A 116 -22.02 -4.78 7.29
C ILE A 116 -22.12 -5.92 6.29
N ARG A 117 -23.21 -5.93 5.52
CA ARG A 117 -23.29 -6.72 4.29
C ARG A 117 -22.76 -5.88 3.14
N PHE A 118 -21.75 -6.38 2.46
CA PHE A 118 -21.11 -5.71 1.34
C PHE A 118 -20.78 -6.71 0.25
N GLU A 119 -21.28 -6.48 -0.96
CA GLU A 119 -21.04 -7.39 -2.08
C GLU A 119 -19.79 -6.94 -2.87
N SER A 120 -18.97 -7.91 -3.27
CA SER A 120 -17.83 -7.69 -4.18
C SER A 120 -16.84 -6.63 -3.69
N LEU A 121 -16.43 -6.71 -2.42
CA LEU A 121 -15.40 -5.83 -1.86
C LEU A 121 -14.12 -5.88 -2.70
N LYS A 122 -13.62 -4.71 -3.12
CA LYS A 122 -12.34 -4.56 -3.81
C LYS A 122 -11.27 -3.97 -2.94
N PHE A 123 -11.58 -2.89 -2.23
CA PHE A 123 -10.63 -2.18 -1.37
C PHE A 123 -11.26 -1.83 -0.04
N ILE A 124 -10.40 -1.77 0.96
CA ILE A 124 -10.75 -1.38 2.32
C ILE A 124 -9.69 -0.45 2.87
N LEU A 125 -10.14 0.56 3.61
CA LEU A 125 -9.29 1.46 4.37
C LEU A 125 -9.98 1.75 5.70
N ASN A 126 -9.22 1.76 6.76
CA ASN A 126 -9.75 2.11 8.07
C ASN A 126 -9.02 3.31 8.68
N THR A 127 -9.76 4.03 9.50
CA THR A 127 -9.27 5.03 10.44
C THR A 127 -9.71 4.64 11.85
N ASP A 128 -9.37 5.42 12.85
CA ASP A 128 -9.77 5.11 14.23
C ASP A 128 -11.30 5.04 14.41
N ASP A 129 -12.06 5.84 13.62
CA ASP A 129 -13.52 5.92 13.76
C ASP A 129 -14.31 5.29 12.60
N ASN A 130 -13.72 5.21 11.41
CA ASN A 130 -14.43 4.88 10.17
C ASN A 130 -13.76 3.75 9.40
N LEU A 131 -14.62 2.99 8.73
CA LEU A 131 -14.28 1.97 7.77
C LEU A 131 -14.76 2.41 6.38
N PHE A 132 -13.86 2.51 5.43
CA PHE A 132 -14.15 2.83 4.04
C PHE A 132 -14.02 1.58 3.19
N LEU A 133 -15.07 1.27 2.45
CA LEU A 133 -15.18 0.09 1.60
C LEU A 133 -15.44 0.51 0.16
N SER A 134 -14.88 -0.17 -0.80
CA SER A 134 -15.25 0.05 -2.20
C SER A 134 -15.58 -1.26 -2.91
N ASN A 135 -16.53 -1.20 -3.82
CA ASN A 135 -16.80 -2.22 -4.81
C ASN A 135 -16.75 -1.63 -6.23
N ALA A 136 -17.37 -2.28 -7.21
CA ALA A 136 -17.40 -1.79 -8.58
C ALA A 136 -18.21 -0.50 -8.73
N ASP A 137 -19.24 -0.29 -7.90
CA ASP A 137 -20.26 0.74 -8.11
C ASP A 137 -20.18 1.89 -7.10
N PHE A 138 -19.69 1.59 -5.88
CA PHE A 138 -19.81 2.51 -4.74
C PHE A 138 -18.54 2.58 -3.89
N ILE A 139 -18.38 3.73 -3.25
CA ILE A 139 -17.53 3.91 -2.08
C ILE A 139 -18.44 4.13 -0.89
N THR A 140 -18.25 3.35 0.16
CA THR A 140 -19.12 3.35 1.33
C THR A 140 -18.32 3.67 2.59
N CYS A 141 -18.82 4.56 3.42
CA CYS A 141 -18.32 4.80 4.76
C CYS A 141 -19.26 4.21 5.80
N CYS A 142 -18.70 3.47 6.74
CA CYS A 142 -19.40 3.00 7.92
C CYS A 142 -18.53 3.16 9.16
N ASN A 143 -19.13 3.20 10.33
CA ASN A 143 -18.40 3.11 11.58
C ASN A 143 -18.43 1.68 12.13
N TYR A 144 -17.57 1.38 13.08
CA TYR A 144 -17.48 0.06 13.70
C TYR A 144 -18.69 -0.32 14.57
N SER A 145 -19.59 0.63 14.85
CA SER A 145 -20.77 0.40 15.68
C SER A 145 -22.07 0.24 14.89
N CYS A 146 -22.09 0.65 13.61
CA CYS A 146 -23.29 0.65 12.78
C CYS A 146 -23.34 -0.50 11.81
N LYS A 147 -24.54 -1.06 11.63
CA LYS A 147 -24.86 -2.01 10.55
C LYS A 147 -25.23 -1.31 9.24
N GLU A 148 -25.49 -0.02 9.30
CA GLU A 148 -25.88 0.81 8.18
C GLU A 148 -24.73 1.75 7.80
N PRO A 149 -24.54 2.05 6.49
CA PRO A 149 -23.56 3.01 6.06
C PRO A 149 -23.89 4.43 6.59
N ILE A 150 -22.83 5.17 6.93
CA ILE A 150 -22.97 6.62 7.23
C ILE A 150 -23.33 7.36 5.94
N TRP A 151 -22.64 7.00 4.86
CA TRP A 151 -22.91 7.48 3.51
C TRP A 151 -22.41 6.48 2.46
N GLN A 152 -22.95 6.63 1.26
CA GLN A 152 -22.54 5.86 0.09
C GLN A 152 -22.40 6.81 -1.11
N PHE A 153 -21.27 6.75 -1.79
CA PHE A 153 -20.96 7.56 -2.95
C PHE A 153 -20.94 6.69 -4.22
N PRO A 154 -21.86 6.89 -5.18
CA PRO A 154 -21.89 6.12 -6.42
C PRO A 154 -20.79 6.61 -7.38
N LEU A 155 -19.96 5.70 -7.90
CA LEU A 155 -18.90 6.02 -8.85
C LEU A 155 -19.44 6.64 -10.14
N LEU A 156 -20.64 6.25 -10.56
CA LEU A 156 -21.32 6.82 -11.73
C LEU A 156 -21.66 8.32 -11.57
N SER A 157 -21.64 8.86 -10.36
CA SER A 157 -21.84 10.30 -10.12
C SER A 157 -20.61 11.16 -10.38
N ILE A 158 -19.45 10.56 -10.59
CA ILE A 158 -18.22 11.26 -10.93
C ILE A 158 -18.38 11.86 -12.34
N PRO A 159 -18.09 13.17 -12.53
CA PRO A 159 -18.12 13.79 -13.86
C PRO A 159 -17.22 13.06 -14.87
N ASN A 160 -17.55 13.18 -16.15
CA ASN A 160 -16.79 12.53 -17.21
C ASN A 160 -15.31 12.94 -17.20
N ASN A 161 -14.44 11.98 -17.42
CA ASN A 161 -13.01 12.20 -17.53
C ASN A 161 -12.65 12.72 -18.92
N PRO A 162 -11.89 13.84 -19.04
CA PRO A 162 -11.43 14.36 -20.33
C PRO A 162 -10.41 13.44 -21.03
N HIS A 163 -9.78 12.52 -20.30
CA HIS A 163 -8.79 11.56 -20.80
C HIS A 163 -9.37 10.17 -21.07
N ASN A 164 -10.70 10.08 -21.15
CA ASN A 164 -11.34 8.82 -21.50
C ASN A 164 -10.86 8.39 -22.91
N ASP A 165 -10.06 7.34 -22.94
CA ASP A 165 -9.39 6.84 -24.13
C ASP A 165 -10.41 6.50 -25.24
N ASN A 166 -10.03 6.74 -26.49
CA ASN A 166 -10.83 6.34 -27.66
C ASN A 166 -11.10 4.82 -27.73
N TYR A 167 -10.39 4.02 -26.95
CA TYR A 167 -10.55 2.57 -26.85
C TYR A 167 -11.62 2.14 -25.83
N ASN A 168 -11.96 2.99 -24.85
CA ASN A 168 -12.93 2.67 -23.79
C ASN A 168 -13.81 3.87 -23.46
N LYS A 169 -14.53 4.40 -24.45
CA LYS A 169 -15.45 5.54 -24.27
C LYS A 169 -16.58 5.28 -23.25
N GLU A 170 -16.78 4.03 -22.87
CA GLU A 170 -17.82 3.56 -21.94
C GLU A 170 -17.21 2.84 -20.71
N ALA A 171 -15.89 2.96 -20.50
CA ALA A 171 -15.27 2.32 -19.34
C ALA A 171 -15.73 3.04 -18.07
N ASP A 172 -16.42 2.31 -17.23
CA ASP A 172 -16.86 2.78 -15.92
C ASP A 172 -15.67 3.21 -15.05
N TRP A 173 -15.95 4.11 -14.12
CA TRP A 173 -14.97 4.45 -13.09
C TRP A 173 -14.61 3.22 -12.24
N GLU A 174 -13.34 3.07 -11.98
CA GLU A 174 -12.83 1.99 -11.14
C GLU A 174 -11.90 2.56 -10.06
N VAL A 175 -12.14 2.18 -8.81
CA VAL A 175 -11.21 2.45 -7.72
C VAL A 175 -9.96 1.60 -7.93
N LYS A 176 -8.78 2.23 -7.91
CA LYS A 176 -7.48 1.57 -7.97
C LYS A 176 -6.81 1.49 -6.60
N LYS A 177 -7.09 2.48 -5.74
CA LYS A 177 -6.56 2.52 -4.37
C LYS A 177 -7.36 3.48 -3.50
N LEU A 178 -7.64 3.10 -2.28
CA LEU A 178 -7.99 4.04 -1.21
C LEU A 178 -6.68 4.59 -0.63
N ILE A 179 -6.31 5.82 -0.99
CA ILE A 179 -5.00 6.39 -0.63
C ILE A 179 -4.92 6.65 0.87
N GLY A 180 -6.00 7.18 1.45
CA GLY A 180 -6.06 7.49 2.88
C GLY A 180 -6.88 8.73 3.20
N VAL A 181 -6.92 9.07 4.48
CA VAL A 181 -7.61 10.28 4.96
C VAL A 181 -6.59 11.38 5.28
N LEU A 182 -6.82 12.57 4.73
CA LEU A 182 -6.03 13.76 5.00
C LEU A 182 -6.92 15.00 4.96
N GLU A 183 -6.83 15.85 5.97
CA GLU A 183 -7.62 17.11 6.12
C GLU A 183 -9.14 16.89 5.97
N GLY A 184 -9.69 15.89 6.67
CA GLY A 184 -11.12 15.59 6.63
C GLY A 184 -11.64 15.06 5.30
N LYS A 185 -10.76 14.64 4.40
CA LYS A 185 -11.10 14.10 3.08
C LYS A 185 -10.54 12.71 2.90
N LEU A 186 -11.35 11.81 2.37
CA LEU A 186 -10.93 10.51 1.86
C LEU A 186 -10.39 10.69 0.43
N TRP A 187 -9.10 10.42 0.24
CA TRP A 187 -8.43 10.50 -1.05
C TRP A 187 -8.40 9.13 -1.73
N ILE A 188 -8.73 9.09 -3.01
CA ILE A 188 -8.97 7.87 -3.77
C ILE A 188 -8.34 7.98 -5.14
N ALA A 189 -7.53 7.00 -5.51
CA ALA A 189 -7.03 6.83 -6.86
C ALA A 189 -8.04 6.05 -7.69
N LEU A 190 -8.36 6.57 -8.85
CA LEU A 190 -9.21 5.93 -9.85
C LEU A 190 -8.41 5.57 -11.11
N ASN A 191 -9.00 4.75 -11.97
CA ASN A 191 -8.53 4.60 -13.34
C ASN A 191 -8.56 5.95 -14.10
N HIS A 192 -8.17 5.97 -15.35
CA HIS A 192 -8.14 7.16 -16.21
C HIS A 192 -7.33 8.32 -15.62
N HIS A 193 -6.21 8.00 -14.93
CA HIS A 193 -5.27 9.02 -14.41
C HIS A 193 -5.88 10.03 -13.43
N THR A 194 -6.90 9.61 -12.68
CA THR A 194 -7.72 10.51 -11.85
C THR A 194 -7.55 10.22 -10.36
N ILE A 195 -7.54 11.28 -9.57
CA ILE A 195 -7.64 11.23 -8.11
C ILE A 195 -8.86 12.05 -7.70
N ILE A 196 -9.67 11.51 -6.80
CA ILE A 196 -10.78 12.24 -6.18
C ILE A 196 -10.59 12.37 -4.68
N ALA A 197 -11.30 13.34 -4.10
CA ALA A 197 -11.41 13.51 -2.65
C ALA A 197 -12.88 13.64 -2.25
N LEU A 198 -13.31 12.81 -1.31
CA LEU A 198 -14.64 12.85 -0.71
C LEU A 198 -14.54 13.41 0.71
N ASP A 199 -15.49 14.25 1.09
CA ASP A 199 -15.64 14.68 2.48
C ASP A 199 -15.96 13.46 3.37
N ILE A 200 -15.23 13.25 4.45
CA ILE A 200 -15.40 12.05 5.28
C ILE A 200 -16.71 12.02 6.07
N ALA A 201 -17.31 13.17 6.36
CA ALA A 201 -18.55 13.25 7.14
C ALA A 201 -19.78 13.03 6.25
N THR A 202 -19.75 13.51 5.01
CA THR A 202 -20.92 13.57 4.14
C THR A 202 -20.84 12.68 2.89
N GLY A 203 -19.64 12.25 2.50
CA GLY A 203 -19.40 11.57 1.23
C GLY A 203 -19.45 12.47 0.00
N ALA A 204 -19.57 13.80 0.17
CA ALA A 204 -19.61 14.73 -0.96
C ALA A 204 -18.28 14.77 -1.72
N LEU A 205 -18.35 14.82 -3.04
CA LEU A 205 -17.15 15.00 -3.90
C LEU A 205 -16.64 16.45 -3.72
N ILE A 206 -15.42 16.60 -3.21
CA ILE A 206 -14.76 17.88 -2.96
C ILE A 206 -13.77 18.22 -4.07
N HIS A 207 -12.96 17.25 -4.50
CA HIS A 207 -11.98 17.43 -5.56
C HIS A 207 -12.05 16.28 -6.56
N GLN A 208 -11.87 16.65 -7.85
CA GLN A 208 -11.55 15.73 -8.92
C GLN A 208 -10.33 16.29 -9.65
N ILE A 209 -9.23 15.53 -9.65
CA ILE A 209 -7.95 15.91 -10.25
C ILE A 209 -7.70 14.94 -11.38
N ASP A 210 -7.92 15.37 -12.61
CA ASP A 210 -7.80 14.60 -13.85
C ASP A 210 -6.90 15.30 -14.88
N THR A 211 -6.55 16.55 -14.66
CA THR A 211 -5.74 17.34 -15.58
C THR A 211 -4.66 18.11 -14.83
N ILE A 212 -3.44 18.13 -15.37
CA ILE A 212 -2.31 18.87 -14.84
C ILE A 212 -1.99 20.02 -15.79
N ALA A 213 -2.17 21.26 -15.32
CA ALA A 213 -1.86 22.44 -16.10
C ALA A 213 -0.36 22.49 -16.45
N ASN A 214 -0.07 22.89 -17.69
CA ASN A 214 1.30 23.07 -18.20
C ASN A 214 2.17 21.78 -18.20
N PHE A 215 1.57 20.61 -18.12
CA PHE A 215 2.26 19.35 -18.30
C PHE A 215 1.97 18.78 -19.69
N HIS A 216 3.03 18.51 -20.45
CA HIS A 216 2.97 17.86 -21.76
C HIS A 216 4.01 16.75 -21.84
N CYS A 217 3.55 15.56 -22.15
CA CYS A 217 4.39 14.41 -22.46
C CYS A 217 3.86 13.74 -23.74
N SER A 218 4.73 13.38 -24.68
CA SER A 218 4.31 12.85 -25.98
C SER A 218 3.60 11.50 -25.92
N TRP A 219 3.79 10.75 -24.85
CA TRP A 219 3.25 9.40 -24.66
C TRP A 219 2.31 9.29 -23.45
N LEU A 220 2.09 10.40 -22.73
CA LEU A 220 1.23 10.44 -21.56
C LEU A 220 0.25 11.63 -21.68
N PRO A 221 -1.02 11.49 -21.34
CA PRO A 221 -1.94 12.62 -21.31
C PRO A 221 -1.50 13.66 -20.25
N SER A 222 -1.99 14.89 -20.37
CA SER A 222 -1.74 15.97 -19.38
C SER A 222 -2.47 15.70 -18.07
N ALA A 223 -2.22 14.54 -17.47
CA ALA A 223 -2.88 13.98 -16.30
C ALA A 223 -1.86 13.35 -15.33
N ILE A 224 -2.34 12.82 -14.22
CA ILE A 224 -1.50 12.12 -13.24
C ILE A 224 -0.92 10.85 -13.89
N PRO A 225 0.41 10.66 -13.91
CA PRO A 225 1.03 9.53 -14.59
C PRO A 225 0.47 8.17 -14.19
N LEU A 226 0.32 7.95 -12.89
CA LEU A 226 -0.30 6.74 -12.33
C LEU A 226 -0.95 7.10 -10.99
N SER A 227 -2.27 7.13 -10.93
CA SER A 227 -3.01 7.61 -9.75
C SER A 227 -2.73 6.80 -8.48
N GLU A 228 -2.60 5.46 -8.60
CA GLU A 228 -2.31 4.56 -7.48
C GLU A 228 -0.88 4.71 -6.92
N ALA A 229 0.04 5.30 -7.69
CA ALA A 229 1.38 5.65 -7.21
C ALA A 229 1.36 6.95 -6.39
N THR A 230 0.29 7.19 -5.66
CA THR A 230 0.12 8.34 -4.76
C THR A 230 -0.01 7.87 -3.32
N GLN A 231 0.66 8.58 -2.41
CA GLN A 231 0.66 8.30 -0.97
C GLN A 231 0.51 9.60 -0.18
N ILE A 232 0.05 9.49 1.07
CA ILE A 232 0.01 10.62 2.00
C ILE A 232 1.36 10.78 2.67
N ASP A 233 1.96 11.96 2.51
CA ASP A 233 3.12 12.38 3.30
C ASP A 233 2.65 13.10 4.57
N LYS A 234 2.67 12.39 5.68
CA LYS A 234 2.26 12.93 6.97
C LYS A 234 3.15 14.08 7.44
N LYS A 235 4.41 14.12 7.01
CA LYS A 235 5.38 15.14 7.40
C LYS A 235 5.09 16.51 6.77
N THR A 236 4.78 16.51 5.48
CA THR A 236 4.51 17.74 4.72
C THR A 236 3.02 18.05 4.60
N HIS A 237 2.14 17.18 5.13
CA HIS A 237 0.68 17.27 4.96
C HIS A 237 0.29 17.43 3.48
N ARG A 238 0.87 16.60 2.60
CA ARG A 238 0.59 16.57 1.16
C ARG A 238 0.35 15.15 0.69
N LEU A 239 -0.27 15.03 -0.47
CA LEU A 239 -0.20 13.80 -1.22
C LEU A 239 1.01 13.89 -2.15
N ILE A 240 1.80 12.85 -2.18
CA ILE A 240 2.99 12.74 -3.01
C ILE A 240 2.84 11.53 -3.91
N GLY A 241 3.17 11.69 -5.17
CA GLY A 241 3.26 10.58 -6.09
C GLY A 241 4.57 10.57 -6.85
N PHE A 242 4.98 9.37 -7.25
CA PHE A 242 6.17 9.18 -8.04
C PHE A 242 6.06 7.94 -8.92
N MET A 243 6.17 8.14 -10.24
CA MET A 243 6.14 7.07 -11.21
C MET A 243 6.92 7.45 -12.45
N TRP A 244 7.68 6.55 -13.00
CA TRP A 244 8.66 6.76 -14.06
C TRP A 244 9.66 7.87 -13.70
N GLU A 245 9.69 8.95 -14.44
CA GLU A 245 10.49 10.14 -14.17
C GLU A 245 9.67 11.32 -13.60
N PHE A 246 8.38 11.08 -13.27
CA PHE A 246 7.47 12.13 -12.85
C PHE A 246 7.20 12.07 -11.35
N TYR A 247 7.44 13.19 -10.70
CA TYR A 247 7.12 13.43 -9.30
C TYR A 247 6.01 14.46 -9.21
N TRP A 248 5.00 14.23 -8.37
CA TRP A 248 3.93 15.21 -8.15
C TRP A 248 3.58 15.39 -6.68
N GLU A 249 3.09 16.58 -6.38
CA GLU A 249 2.56 16.95 -5.08
C GLU A 249 1.15 17.51 -5.24
N ILE A 250 0.23 17.08 -4.37
CA ILE A 250 -1.13 17.61 -4.31
C ILE A 250 -1.33 18.30 -2.97
N ASN A 251 -1.82 19.55 -3.02
CA ASN A 251 -2.22 20.27 -1.84
C ASN A 251 -3.64 19.81 -1.43
N PRO A 252 -3.81 19.18 -0.24
CA PRO A 252 -5.09 18.60 0.14
C PRO A 252 -6.17 19.65 0.44
N THR A 253 -5.81 20.91 0.71
CA THR A 253 -6.78 21.96 1.01
C THR A 253 -7.55 22.39 -0.23
N ASN A 254 -6.87 22.58 -1.36
CA ASN A 254 -7.47 23.14 -2.58
C ASN A 254 -7.39 22.21 -3.81
N GLY A 255 -6.83 21.01 -3.67
CA GLY A 255 -6.67 20.05 -4.77
C GLY A 255 -5.62 20.46 -5.83
N ALA A 256 -4.88 21.54 -5.61
CA ALA A 256 -3.87 21.98 -6.57
C ALA A 256 -2.74 20.96 -6.67
N ILE A 257 -2.42 20.54 -7.90
CA ILE A 257 -1.35 19.61 -8.22
C ILE A 257 -0.18 20.34 -8.88
N GLN A 258 1.03 19.98 -8.45
CA GLN A 258 2.28 20.38 -9.10
C GLN A 258 3.05 19.14 -9.50
N LEU A 259 3.43 19.06 -10.78
CA LEU A 259 4.22 17.97 -11.32
C LEU A 259 5.63 18.49 -11.69
N TYR A 260 6.62 17.65 -11.40
CA TYR A 260 8.03 17.85 -11.71
C TYR A 260 8.48 16.75 -12.67
N ASP A 261 8.97 17.13 -13.83
CA ASP A 261 9.61 16.25 -14.78
C ASP A 261 11.10 16.09 -14.41
N LEU A 262 11.48 14.89 -13.99
CA LEU A 262 12.83 14.54 -13.56
C LEU A 262 13.60 13.74 -14.62
N THR A 263 13.12 13.70 -15.86
CA THR A 263 13.72 12.92 -16.95
C THR A 263 15.21 13.16 -17.07
N ASN A 264 15.65 14.44 -17.07
CA ASN A 264 17.07 14.78 -17.21
C ASN A 264 17.91 14.30 -16.01
N GLU A 265 17.37 14.36 -14.80
CA GLU A 265 18.06 13.94 -13.57
C GLU A 265 18.22 12.41 -13.51
N LEU A 266 17.15 11.68 -13.80
CA LEU A 266 17.11 10.23 -13.62
C LEU A 266 17.72 9.47 -14.80
N SER A 267 17.52 9.94 -16.04
CA SER A 267 18.09 9.31 -17.24
C SER A 267 19.62 9.33 -17.24
N ALA A 268 20.23 10.35 -16.66
CA ALA A 268 21.69 10.43 -16.53
C ALA A 268 22.28 9.26 -15.71
N GLN A 269 21.50 8.74 -14.76
CA GLN A 269 21.86 7.61 -13.89
C GLN A 269 21.25 6.29 -14.35
N LYS A 270 20.51 6.28 -15.47
CA LYS A 270 19.78 5.10 -15.97
C LYS A 270 18.94 4.46 -14.86
N ILE A 271 18.08 5.27 -14.25
CA ILE A 271 17.18 4.83 -13.20
C ILE A 271 15.82 5.53 -13.34
N ARG A 272 14.73 4.85 -13.04
CA ARG A 272 13.37 5.42 -13.00
C ARG A 272 12.50 4.63 -12.03
N SER A 273 11.36 5.16 -11.63
CA SER A 273 10.40 4.44 -10.79
C SER A 273 9.47 3.59 -11.65
N ASP A 274 9.68 2.29 -11.68
CA ASP A 274 8.89 1.36 -12.51
C ASP A 274 7.82 0.61 -11.73
N ILE A 275 7.78 0.74 -10.41
CA ILE A 275 6.76 0.14 -9.55
C ILE A 275 5.98 1.24 -8.84
N ALA A 276 4.66 1.05 -8.72
CA ALA A 276 3.77 2.03 -8.10
C ALA A 276 4.03 2.24 -6.60
N ASN A 277 4.70 1.27 -5.96
CA ASN A 277 5.02 1.33 -4.54
C ASN A 277 6.41 1.92 -4.31
N PHE A 278 6.48 3.00 -3.56
CA PHE A 278 7.71 3.63 -3.11
C PHE A 278 7.65 3.89 -1.61
N VAL A 279 8.79 4.07 -0.98
CA VAL A 279 8.89 4.29 0.47
C VAL A 279 9.09 5.78 0.75
N LEU A 280 8.13 6.37 1.47
CA LEU A 280 8.23 7.75 1.96
C LEU A 280 8.90 7.78 3.32
N THR A 281 9.89 8.66 3.44
CA THR A 281 10.51 9.05 4.70
C THR A 281 10.36 10.56 4.92
N ASP A 282 10.83 11.08 6.04
CA ASP A 282 10.76 12.51 6.34
C ASP A 282 11.40 13.39 5.25
N SER A 283 12.52 12.94 4.68
CA SER A 283 13.30 13.72 3.71
C SER A 283 13.44 13.09 2.33
N LYS A 284 13.16 11.79 2.18
CA LYS A 284 13.47 11.05 0.95
C LYS A 284 12.30 10.20 0.47
N ILE A 285 12.36 9.85 -0.81
CA ILE A 285 11.54 8.82 -1.45
C ILE A 285 12.50 7.75 -1.95
N TYR A 286 12.33 6.52 -1.48
CA TYR A 286 13.02 5.36 -2.03
C TYR A 286 12.14 4.68 -3.05
N PHE A 287 12.68 4.41 -4.22
CA PHE A 287 11.96 3.84 -5.36
C PHE A 287 12.79 2.77 -6.05
N ALA A 288 12.13 1.89 -6.79
CA ALA A 288 12.79 0.84 -7.54
C ALA A 288 12.67 1.06 -9.05
N SER A 289 13.77 0.81 -9.75
CA SER A 289 13.84 0.61 -11.18
C SER A 289 13.88 -0.90 -11.44
N HIS A 290 12.70 -1.45 -11.72
CA HIS A 290 12.51 -2.88 -11.92
C HIS A 290 13.34 -3.40 -13.10
N PHE A 291 13.42 -2.64 -14.19
CA PHE A 291 14.12 -3.05 -15.41
C PHE A 291 15.63 -2.83 -15.35
N ASP A 292 16.10 -1.90 -14.56
CA ASP A 292 17.54 -1.57 -14.44
C ASP A 292 18.20 -2.24 -13.24
N SER A 293 17.45 -3.08 -12.48
CA SER A 293 17.93 -3.74 -11.26
C SER A 293 18.56 -2.76 -10.28
N LYS A 294 17.89 -1.64 -10.04
CA LYS A 294 18.36 -0.57 -9.16
C LYS A 294 17.30 -0.12 -8.18
N ILE A 295 17.75 0.43 -7.08
CA ILE A 295 16.93 1.27 -6.21
C ILE A 295 17.56 2.63 -6.06
N GLY A 296 16.75 3.67 -5.93
CA GLY A 296 17.21 5.05 -5.78
C GLY A 296 16.55 5.75 -4.60
N ALA A 297 17.16 6.85 -4.17
CA ALA A 297 16.59 7.75 -3.19
C ALA A 297 16.57 9.19 -3.73
N LEU A 298 15.36 9.73 -3.86
CA LEU A 298 15.11 11.11 -4.24
C LEU A 298 14.95 11.98 -2.99
N ASP A 299 15.64 13.11 -2.92
CA ASP A 299 15.40 14.10 -1.88
C ASP A 299 14.10 14.87 -2.17
N LYS A 300 13.20 14.92 -1.18
CA LYS A 300 11.85 15.50 -1.36
C LYS A 300 11.87 17.03 -1.60
N VAL A 301 12.88 17.73 -1.12
CA VAL A 301 12.97 19.20 -1.24
C VAL A 301 13.61 19.58 -2.56
N THR A 302 14.77 19.04 -2.84
CA THR A 302 15.58 19.40 -4.02
C THR A 302 15.17 18.66 -5.29
N LYS A 303 14.40 17.56 -5.15
CA LYS A 303 14.00 16.65 -6.24
C LYS A 303 15.20 16.02 -6.96
N LYS A 304 16.33 15.88 -6.25
CA LYS A 304 17.56 15.28 -6.80
C LYS A 304 17.75 13.86 -6.30
N LEU A 305 18.32 13.03 -7.17
CA LEU A 305 18.79 11.70 -6.78
C LEU A 305 20.00 11.86 -5.85
N THR A 306 19.90 11.32 -4.63
CA THR A 306 20.92 11.47 -3.59
C THR A 306 21.62 10.17 -3.22
N TRP A 307 21.08 9.05 -3.64
CA TRP A 307 21.62 7.73 -3.41
C TRP A 307 21.04 6.75 -4.42
N GLU A 308 21.84 5.79 -4.85
CA GLU A 308 21.41 4.64 -5.63
C GLU A 308 22.16 3.38 -5.20
N TYR A 309 21.59 2.23 -5.51
CA TYR A 309 22.19 0.92 -5.35
C TYR A 309 21.82 0.05 -6.55
N GLU A 310 22.83 -0.53 -7.19
CA GLU A 310 22.69 -1.47 -8.31
C GLU A 310 22.91 -2.89 -7.81
N PHE A 311 21.92 -3.76 -8.05
CA PHE A 311 21.97 -5.13 -7.61
C PHE A 311 22.89 -5.96 -8.51
N GLN A 312 23.69 -6.82 -7.89
CA GLN A 312 24.55 -7.75 -8.61
C GLN A 312 23.69 -8.82 -9.29
N LYS A 313 24.15 -9.29 -10.46
CA LYS A 313 23.52 -10.43 -11.14
C LYS A 313 23.58 -11.68 -10.28
N GLU A 314 22.45 -12.34 -10.12
CA GLU A 314 22.31 -13.59 -9.41
C GLU A 314 22.12 -14.73 -10.42
N GLU A 315 22.91 -15.79 -10.33
CA GLU A 315 22.82 -16.98 -11.21
C GLU A 315 22.71 -16.64 -12.71
N GLY A 316 23.34 -15.54 -13.13
CA GLY A 316 23.32 -15.08 -14.53
C GLY A 316 22.11 -14.25 -14.93
N ALA A 317 21.16 -14.01 -14.04
CA ALA A 317 20.00 -13.12 -14.24
C ALA A 317 20.15 -11.80 -13.49
N GLU A 318 19.52 -10.75 -14.02
CA GLU A 318 19.42 -9.46 -13.33
C GLU A 318 18.24 -9.52 -12.35
N PRO A 319 18.46 -9.25 -11.04
CA PRO A 319 17.39 -9.27 -10.04
C PRO A 319 16.44 -8.09 -10.29
N ARG A 320 15.20 -8.41 -10.62
CA ARG A 320 14.14 -7.39 -10.77
C ARG A 320 13.52 -7.12 -9.42
N ILE A 321 13.52 -5.87 -8.98
CA ILE A 321 12.90 -5.51 -7.71
C ILE A 321 11.38 -5.46 -7.89
N MET A 322 10.68 -6.26 -7.12
CA MET A 322 9.22 -6.40 -7.16
C MET A 322 8.52 -5.59 -6.09
N GLU A 323 9.19 -5.43 -4.95
CA GLU A 323 8.58 -4.80 -3.79
C GLU A 323 9.62 -4.01 -2.98
N LEU A 324 9.20 -2.84 -2.50
CA LEU A 324 9.93 -2.02 -1.54
C LEU A 324 9.05 -1.78 -0.31
N GLN A 325 9.60 -1.99 0.86
CA GLN A 325 9.01 -1.55 2.12
C GLN A 325 10.10 -0.94 3.00
N GLY A 326 9.73 0.02 3.83
CA GLY A 326 10.70 0.62 4.72
C GLY A 326 10.17 1.83 5.50
N ASN A 327 11.09 2.44 6.23
CA ASN A 327 10.85 3.61 7.06
C ASN A 327 12.14 4.44 7.17
N GLU A 328 12.22 5.30 8.19
CA GLU A 328 13.41 6.14 8.43
C GLU A 328 14.70 5.36 8.69
N LYS A 329 14.61 4.12 9.16
CA LYS A 329 15.76 3.34 9.64
C LYS A 329 16.14 2.21 8.70
N LEU A 330 15.15 1.48 8.22
CA LEU A 330 15.31 0.27 7.41
C LEU A 330 14.62 0.42 6.06
N LEU A 331 15.23 -0.17 5.03
CA LEU A 331 14.65 -0.35 3.72
C LEU A 331 14.84 -1.82 3.32
N GLY A 332 13.75 -2.50 2.98
CA GLY A 332 13.75 -3.82 2.38
C GLY A 332 13.41 -3.74 0.90
N ALA A 333 14.13 -4.50 0.09
CA ALA A 333 13.88 -4.67 -1.34
C ALA A 333 13.81 -6.16 -1.67
N LEU A 334 12.66 -6.62 -2.17
CA LEU A 334 12.47 -8.02 -2.56
C LEU A 334 12.61 -8.15 -4.07
N SER A 335 13.46 -9.06 -4.51
CA SER A 335 13.65 -9.38 -5.92
C SER A 335 12.69 -10.45 -6.42
N SER A 336 12.52 -10.52 -7.74
CA SER A 336 11.76 -11.58 -8.43
C SER A 336 12.31 -13.00 -8.22
N GLN A 337 13.51 -13.13 -7.68
CA GLN A 337 14.18 -14.39 -7.37
C GLN A 337 14.02 -14.80 -5.89
N GLY A 338 13.17 -14.07 -5.15
CA GLY A 338 12.97 -14.36 -3.74
C GLY A 338 14.14 -13.93 -2.85
N THR A 339 14.98 -13.01 -3.31
CA THR A 339 16.07 -12.46 -2.49
C THR A 339 15.63 -11.15 -1.86
N LEU A 340 15.65 -11.08 -0.54
CA LEU A 340 15.37 -9.88 0.25
C LEU A 340 16.69 -9.21 0.65
N TYR A 341 16.84 -7.97 0.21
CA TYR A 341 17.96 -7.10 0.56
C TYR A 341 17.52 -6.13 1.65
N ILE A 342 18.23 -6.08 2.76
CA ILE A 342 17.97 -5.16 3.86
C ILE A 342 19.05 -4.10 3.92
N PHE A 343 18.64 -2.85 3.88
CA PHE A 343 19.50 -1.67 4.01
C PHE A 343 19.16 -0.94 5.31
N GLU A 344 20.19 -0.45 5.98
CA GLU A 344 20.07 0.37 7.18
C GLU A 344 20.59 1.77 6.92
N ARG A 345 19.95 2.77 7.54
CA ARG A 345 20.43 4.14 7.50
C ARG A 345 21.69 4.26 8.37
N GLU A 346 22.76 4.74 7.78
CA GLU A 346 23.94 5.11 8.58
C GLU A 346 23.56 6.25 9.53
N GLU A 347 23.70 6.04 10.81
CA GLU A 347 23.64 7.12 11.79
C GLU A 347 24.85 8.02 11.51
N ASN A 348 24.61 9.29 11.17
CA ASN A 348 25.68 10.26 11.08
C ASN A 348 26.31 10.38 12.47
N THR A 349 27.49 9.77 12.65
CA THR A 349 28.36 9.94 13.81
C THR A 349 28.91 11.36 13.88
#